data_d560f644778533b6569f6ca06c20cf58
#
_entry.id   d560f644778533b6569f6ca06c20cf58
#
_cell.length_a   1.000
_cell.length_b   1.000
_cell.length_c   1.000
_cell.angle_alpha   90.00
_cell.angle_beta   90.00
_cell.angle_gamma   90.00
#
_symmetry.space_group_name_H-M   'P 1'
#
loop_
_entity.id
_entity.type
_entity.pdbx_description
1 polymer ?
#
loop_
_entity_poly.entity_id
_entity_poly.type
_entity_poly.pdbx_seq_one_letter_code
_entity_poly.pdbx_strand_id
1 'polypeptide(L)'
;MTNQNDSNPHKWELWAKGKKPSMKRRSNSHDYTSRGIYMITMATEGRRPILGKIAELPHSTDETPIAEVVLTPFGEKVKDCWLNIPQYHPMVKPLKLCIMPDHIHGLLFVKQDIGYHLGRIIWGFKVGTNQAARLLGLLPVPYTAELPQSTEQRAQHTGQRHPKGELRNHGALWETGYNDRILQGKDQLERMNKYIDDNPRRWLIKHKHPEYFNIIASINVAGIPMQAMGNRFLLDCPSKIQVQCSRHLYQNDIEQLKEIILMKGRKGSVIVSPCISAGEQQIATATLSAGFPLIVLLLKGFHPYFKPQPRYLEACSKGRLLMLSPFPWQNEIIENMRHRCLQLNAIAAKICE
;
A
#
# COMPACT_ATOMS: atom_id res chain seq x y z
N MET A 1 -0.98 53.26 15.49
CA MET A 1 0.16 52.32 15.39
C MET A 1 -0.41 50.98 15.01
N THR A 2 -0.40 50.68 13.72
CA THR A 2 -1.03 49.53 13.12
C THR A 2 -0.07 48.35 13.14
N ASN A 3 -0.44 47.29 13.82
CA ASN A 3 0.27 46.00 13.76
C ASN A 3 0.07 45.38 12.37
N GLN A 4 1.09 45.42 11.55
CA GLN A 4 1.18 44.62 10.35
C GLN A 4 1.52 43.18 10.74
N ASN A 5 0.53 42.31 10.70
CA ASN A 5 0.74 40.86 10.68
C ASN A 5 1.32 40.49 9.31
N ASP A 6 2.62 40.24 9.26
CA ASP A 6 3.32 39.66 8.11
C ASP A 6 2.87 38.21 7.91
N SER A 7 1.72 38.02 7.29
CA SER A 7 1.32 36.76 6.71
C SER A 7 2.01 36.62 5.34
N ASN A 8 3.23 36.09 5.33
CA ASN A 8 3.93 35.78 4.10
C ASN A 8 3.24 34.57 3.42
N PRO A 9 2.42 34.77 2.36
CA PRO A 9 1.65 33.69 1.74
C PRO A 9 2.52 32.66 1.04
N HIS A 10 3.81 32.93 0.82
CA HIS A 10 4.71 31.99 0.14
C HIS A 10 5.37 30.96 1.02
N LYS A 11 5.28 31.07 2.35
CA LYS A 11 5.96 30.15 3.27
C LYS A 11 5.39 28.72 3.22
N TRP A 12 4.09 28.56 3.02
CA TRP A 12 3.45 27.27 2.85
C TRP A 12 3.63 26.69 1.44
N GLU A 13 3.75 27.50 0.38
CA GLU A 13 4.04 27.05 -0.98
C GLU A 13 5.47 26.51 -1.11
N LEU A 14 6.44 27.08 -0.42
CA LEU A 14 7.80 26.57 -0.33
C LEU A 14 7.86 25.18 0.35
N TRP A 15 6.95 24.91 1.30
CA TRP A 15 6.79 23.61 1.92
C TRP A 15 6.00 22.63 1.03
N ALA A 16 5.15 23.11 0.14
CA ALA A 16 4.40 22.30 -0.82
C ALA A 16 5.26 21.81 -1.98
N LYS A 17 6.28 22.58 -2.38
CA LYS A 17 7.24 22.20 -3.43
C LYS A 17 8.25 21.20 -2.86
N GLY A 18 7.96 19.91 -3.01
CA GLY A 18 8.86 18.83 -2.63
C GLY A 18 8.32 17.84 -1.59
N LYS A 19 7.06 17.98 -1.16
CA LYS A 19 6.41 16.95 -0.36
C LYS A 19 6.31 15.67 -1.19
N LYS A 20 6.87 14.56 -0.66
CA LYS A 20 6.67 13.23 -1.24
C LYS A 20 5.17 12.97 -1.39
N PRO A 21 4.71 12.19 -2.39
CA PRO A 21 3.27 11.86 -2.56
C PRO A 21 2.61 11.32 -1.29
N SER A 22 3.37 10.65 -0.42
CA SER A 22 2.93 10.16 0.88
C SER A 22 2.48 11.25 1.85
N MET A 23 3.08 12.44 1.78
CA MET A 23 2.70 13.58 2.64
C MET A 23 1.47 14.34 2.14
N LYS A 24 1.13 14.21 0.86
CA LYS A 24 -0.10 14.77 0.28
C LYS A 24 -1.36 14.01 0.68
N ARG A 25 -1.23 12.86 1.36
CA ARG A 25 -2.35 12.01 1.78
C ARG A 25 -2.91 12.34 3.15
N ARG A 26 -2.29 13.24 3.92
CA ARG A 26 -2.86 13.69 5.18
C ARG A 26 -4.14 14.47 4.92
N SER A 27 -5.17 14.14 5.69
CA SER A 27 -6.39 14.94 5.68
C SER A 27 -6.08 16.35 6.19
N ASN A 28 -6.40 17.35 5.38
CA ASN A 28 -6.29 18.75 5.80
C ASN A 28 -7.46 19.18 6.70
N SER A 29 -8.54 18.37 6.72
CA SER A 29 -9.76 18.62 7.48
C SER A 29 -9.86 17.84 8.79
N HIS A 30 -8.86 16.99 9.11
CA HIS A 30 -8.86 16.19 10.33
C HIS A 30 -7.99 16.79 11.40
N ASP A 31 -8.54 16.89 12.60
CA ASP A 31 -7.80 17.32 13.78
C ASP A 31 -7.01 16.14 14.38
N TYR A 32 -5.69 16.16 14.19
CA TYR A 32 -4.77 15.15 14.68
C TYR A 32 -4.42 15.28 16.18
N THR A 33 -5.08 16.18 16.91
CA THR A 33 -5.02 16.26 18.37
C THR A 33 -6.14 15.44 19.00
N SER A 34 -7.22 15.21 18.26
CA SER A 34 -8.45 14.64 18.74
C SER A 34 -8.39 13.11 18.94
N ARG A 35 -9.40 12.61 19.69
CA ARG A 35 -9.62 11.17 19.85
C ARG A 35 -9.77 10.47 18.51
N GLY A 36 -9.05 9.34 18.33
CA GLY A 36 -9.15 8.57 17.09
C GLY A 36 -8.27 7.34 17.07
N ILE A 37 -8.50 6.47 16.09
CA ILE A 37 -7.62 5.32 15.81
C ILE A 37 -6.87 5.60 14.50
N TYR A 38 -5.56 5.48 14.57
CA TYR A 38 -4.66 5.80 13.47
C TYR A 38 -3.83 4.58 13.10
N MET A 39 -3.86 4.19 11.83
CA MET A 39 -2.89 3.25 11.27
C MET A 39 -1.69 4.03 10.79
N ILE A 40 -0.55 3.76 11.37
CA ILE A 40 0.73 4.39 11.04
C ILE A 40 1.58 3.41 10.22
N THR A 41 2.18 3.92 9.15
CA THR A 41 3.17 3.18 8.37
C THR A 41 4.44 4.00 8.25
N MET A 42 5.57 3.41 8.63
CA MET A 42 6.90 4.01 8.50
C MET A 42 7.86 3.03 7.87
N ALA A 43 8.68 3.52 6.94
CA ALA A 43 9.72 2.73 6.28
C ALA A 43 11.11 3.15 6.75
N THR A 44 12.02 2.20 6.74
CA THR A 44 13.45 2.48 6.91
C THR A 44 13.95 3.29 5.71
N GLU A 45 14.94 4.15 5.93
CA GLU A 45 15.54 4.91 4.84
C GLU A 45 16.15 3.96 3.79
N GLY A 46 15.75 4.19 2.52
CA GLY A 46 16.16 3.32 1.41
C GLY A 46 15.61 1.89 1.46
N ARG A 47 14.55 1.65 2.25
CA ARG A 47 13.94 0.31 2.40
C ARG A 47 14.94 -0.77 2.85
N ARG A 48 15.89 -0.43 3.70
CA ARG A 48 16.87 -1.37 4.24
C ARG A 48 16.19 -2.40 5.15
N PRO A 49 16.40 -3.72 4.95
CA PRO A 49 15.74 -4.77 5.73
C PRO A 49 16.46 -5.01 7.07
N ILE A 50 16.55 -3.98 7.92
CA ILE A 50 17.30 -4.00 9.18
C ILE A 50 16.46 -4.39 10.40
N LEU A 51 15.11 -4.50 10.26
CA LEU A 51 14.21 -4.77 11.38
C LEU A 51 14.00 -6.27 11.61
N GLY A 52 14.15 -7.08 10.58
CA GLY A 52 13.86 -8.51 10.66
C GLY A 52 14.04 -9.21 9.33
N LYS A 53 13.69 -10.49 9.31
CA LYS A 53 13.57 -11.30 8.10
C LYS A 53 12.26 -12.07 8.13
N ILE A 54 11.69 -12.36 6.96
CA ILE A 54 10.53 -13.24 6.86
C ILE A 54 11.01 -14.69 6.89
N ALA A 55 10.43 -15.47 7.78
CA ALA A 55 10.58 -16.92 7.83
C ALA A 55 9.29 -17.58 7.40
N GLU A 56 9.42 -18.61 6.57
CA GLU A 56 8.32 -19.51 6.25
C GLU A 56 8.21 -20.56 7.35
N LEU A 57 7.01 -20.76 7.87
CA LEU A 57 6.81 -21.70 8.97
C LEU A 57 6.63 -23.13 8.46
N PRO A 58 6.93 -24.15 9.30
CA PRO A 58 6.57 -25.55 9.05
C PRO A 58 5.08 -25.65 8.70
N HIS A 59 4.72 -26.60 7.84
CA HIS A 59 3.36 -26.79 7.30
C HIS A 59 2.88 -25.70 6.35
N SER A 60 3.74 -24.75 5.95
CA SER A 60 3.48 -23.87 4.82
C SER A 60 3.45 -24.69 3.52
N THR A 61 2.47 -24.40 2.67
CA THR A 61 2.39 -24.93 1.31
C THR A 61 2.37 -23.79 0.30
N ASP A 62 2.67 -24.07 -0.96
CA ASP A 62 2.58 -23.05 -2.01
C ASP A 62 1.17 -22.50 -2.15
N GLU A 63 0.15 -23.31 -1.84
CA GLU A 63 -1.24 -22.86 -1.83
C GLU A 63 -1.63 -22.03 -0.61
N THR A 64 -1.07 -22.36 0.56
CA THR A 64 -1.35 -21.69 1.84
C THR A 64 -0.05 -21.34 2.57
N PRO A 65 0.75 -20.43 2.05
CA PRO A 65 2.00 -20.07 2.69
C PRO A 65 1.75 -19.39 4.05
N ILE A 66 2.46 -19.86 5.06
CA ILE A 66 2.44 -19.32 6.42
C ILE A 66 3.80 -18.67 6.66
N ALA A 67 3.79 -17.44 7.14
CA ALA A 67 5.01 -16.68 7.35
C ALA A 67 4.94 -15.87 8.65
N GLU A 68 6.08 -15.75 9.30
CA GLU A 68 6.28 -14.85 10.43
C GLU A 68 7.49 -13.95 10.20
N VAL A 69 7.62 -12.92 11.02
CA VAL A 69 8.80 -12.05 11.02
C VAL A 69 9.68 -12.44 12.21
N VAL A 70 10.89 -12.91 11.91
CA VAL A 70 11.95 -13.08 12.90
C VAL A 70 12.67 -11.75 13.03
N LEU A 71 12.49 -11.09 14.18
CA LEU A 71 13.06 -9.76 14.42
C LEU A 71 14.58 -9.83 14.63
N THR A 72 15.29 -8.81 14.20
CA THR A 72 16.66 -8.56 14.61
C THR A 72 16.70 -7.99 16.03
N PRO A 73 17.85 -7.96 16.72
CA PRO A 73 17.98 -7.26 17.99
C PRO A 73 17.50 -5.80 17.92
N PHE A 74 17.69 -5.15 16.77
CA PHE A 74 17.17 -3.82 16.54
C PHE A 74 15.63 -3.81 16.35
N GLY A 75 15.08 -4.78 15.63
CA GLY A 75 13.64 -4.95 15.48
C GLY A 75 12.93 -5.13 16.82
N GLU A 76 13.52 -5.86 17.76
CA GLU A 76 13.00 -5.97 19.13
C GLU A 76 13.02 -4.61 19.86
N LYS A 77 14.10 -3.82 19.71
CA LYS A 77 14.12 -2.45 20.27
C LYS A 77 13.08 -1.52 19.66
N VAL A 78 12.80 -1.66 18.37
CA VAL A 78 11.72 -0.93 17.70
C VAL A 78 10.35 -1.31 18.29
N LYS A 79 10.13 -2.59 18.55
CA LYS A 79 8.93 -3.11 19.23
C LYS A 79 8.79 -2.55 20.64
N ASP A 80 9.86 -2.59 21.42
CA ASP A 80 9.89 -2.02 22.77
C ASP A 80 9.53 -0.53 22.76
N CYS A 81 10.16 0.25 21.86
CA CYS A 81 9.86 1.68 21.72
C CYS A 81 8.38 1.95 21.39
N TRP A 82 7.77 1.09 20.54
CA TRP A 82 6.35 1.24 20.20
C TRP A 82 5.44 0.92 21.37
N LEU A 83 5.71 -0.17 22.07
CA LEU A 83 4.92 -0.60 23.23
C LEU A 83 5.07 0.37 24.42
N ASN A 84 6.19 1.08 24.51
CA ASN A 84 6.47 2.06 25.56
C ASN A 84 5.91 3.47 25.25
N ILE A 85 5.23 3.70 24.14
CA ILE A 85 4.58 4.98 23.84
C ILE A 85 3.70 5.47 24.99
N PRO A 86 2.88 4.63 25.68
CA PRO A 86 2.04 5.08 26.79
C PRO A 86 2.81 5.65 28.00
N GLN A 87 4.08 5.30 28.18
CA GLN A 87 4.91 5.86 29.27
C GLN A 87 5.13 7.36 29.08
N TYR A 88 5.23 7.82 27.84
CA TYR A 88 5.43 9.23 27.50
C TYR A 88 4.12 9.93 27.10
N HIS A 89 3.14 9.14 26.67
CA HIS A 89 1.85 9.61 26.18
C HIS A 89 0.73 8.73 26.77
N PRO A 90 0.32 8.89 28.04
CA PRO A 90 -0.63 8.01 28.75
C PRO A 90 -2.00 7.89 28.06
N MET A 91 -2.38 8.93 27.30
CA MET A 91 -3.64 8.95 26.55
C MET A 91 -3.56 8.19 25.21
N VAL A 92 -2.41 7.61 24.86
CA VAL A 92 -2.20 6.89 23.62
C VAL A 92 -1.98 5.43 23.92
N LYS A 93 -2.80 4.55 23.32
CA LYS A 93 -2.70 3.09 23.47
C LYS A 93 -2.27 2.45 22.15
N PRO A 94 -1.14 1.75 22.10
CA PRO A 94 -0.83 0.85 20.99
C PRO A 94 -1.85 -0.30 20.96
N LEU A 95 -2.50 -0.52 19.81
CA LEU A 95 -3.47 -1.60 19.63
C LEU A 95 -2.85 -2.80 18.94
N LYS A 96 -2.02 -2.53 17.93
CA LYS A 96 -1.38 -3.57 17.12
C LYS A 96 -0.09 -3.04 16.50
N LEU A 97 0.85 -3.97 16.25
CA LEU A 97 2.11 -3.69 15.56
C LEU A 97 2.50 -4.89 14.70
N CYS A 98 2.90 -4.62 13.46
CA CYS A 98 3.61 -5.56 12.62
C CYS A 98 4.91 -4.89 12.17
N ILE A 99 6.03 -5.52 12.49
CA ILE A 99 7.36 -5.08 12.08
C ILE A 99 7.79 -5.95 10.91
N MET A 100 7.82 -5.35 9.72
CA MET A 100 8.32 -6.00 8.51
C MET A 100 9.83 -5.75 8.38
N PRO A 101 10.56 -6.46 7.51
CA PRO A 101 12.00 -6.27 7.40
C PRO A 101 12.45 -4.82 7.20
N ASP A 102 11.71 -4.03 6.44
CA ASP A 102 12.06 -2.69 5.98
C ASP A 102 11.03 -1.60 6.34
N HIS A 103 9.99 -1.94 7.10
CA HIS A 103 8.96 -1.00 7.53
C HIS A 103 8.12 -1.54 8.68
N ILE A 104 7.33 -0.67 9.28
CA ILE A 104 6.36 -1.06 10.31
C ILE A 104 4.95 -0.62 9.94
N HIS A 105 3.97 -1.38 10.39
CA HIS A 105 2.56 -1.02 10.45
C HIS A 105 2.10 -1.09 11.90
N GLY A 106 1.58 0.01 12.43
CA GLY A 106 1.09 0.04 13.79
C GLY A 106 -0.24 0.75 13.92
N LEU A 107 -1.08 0.29 14.84
CA LEU A 107 -2.33 0.94 15.22
C LEU A 107 -2.15 1.65 16.56
N LEU A 108 -2.48 2.94 16.59
CA LEU A 108 -2.51 3.76 17.80
C LEU A 108 -3.93 4.23 18.05
N PHE A 109 -4.39 4.09 19.28
CA PHE A 109 -5.64 4.67 19.77
C PHE A 109 -5.32 5.87 20.67
N VAL A 110 -5.69 7.04 20.22
CA VAL A 110 -5.73 8.28 21.01
C VAL A 110 -7.07 8.28 21.74
N LYS A 111 -7.06 8.11 23.07
CA LYS A 111 -8.27 7.89 23.89
C LYS A 111 -9.11 9.16 24.05
N GLN A 112 -8.46 10.33 24.07
CA GLN A 112 -9.06 11.64 24.20
C GLN A 112 -8.18 12.70 23.53
N ASP A 113 -8.61 13.96 23.53
CA ASP A 113 -7.77 15.06 23.06
C ASP A 113 -6.46 15.12 23.85
N ILE A 114 -5.35 15.18 23.14
CA ILE A 114 -4.00 15.16 23.69
C ILE A 114 -3.33 16.53 23.68
N GLY A 115 -4.00 17.57 23.14
CA GLY A 115 -3.48 18.95 23.11
C GLY A 115 -2.25 19.15 22.21
N TYR A 116 -1.80 18.13 21.47
CA TYR A 116 -0.70 18.21 20.53
C TYR A 116 -0.88 17.22 19.36
N HIS A 117 -0.30 17.58 18.24
CA HIS A 117 -0.44 16.79 17.01
C HIS A 117 0.18 15.38 17.13
N LEU A 118 -0.49 14.36 16.57
CA LEU A 118 -0.04 12.95 16.49
C LEU A 118 1.43 12.82 16.02
N GLY A 119 1.89 13.73 15.17
CA GLY A 119 3.26 13.80 14.69
C GLY A 119 4.31 13.91 15.81
N ARG A 120 3.98 14.48 16.97
CA ARG A 120 4.88 14.56 18.14
C ARG A 120 5.14 13.17 18.72
N ILE A 121 4.13 12.32 18.77
CA ILE A 121 4.24 10.93 19.25
C ILE A 121 5.18 10.15 18.31
N ILE A 122 4.94 10.28 16.99
CA ILE A 122 5.76 9.59 15.97
C ILE A 122 7.20 10.12 15.97
N TRP A 123 7.37 11.41 16.19
CA TRP A 123 8.71 11.99 16.34
C TRP A 123 9.44 11.41 17.55
N GLY A 124 8.80 11.34 18.73
CA GLY A 124 9.35 10.72 19.94
C GLY A 124 9.75 9.27 19.72
N PHE A 125 8.88 8.49 19.08
CA PHE A 125 9.20 7.11 18.67
C PHE A 125 10.44 7.04 17.77
N LYS A 126 10.56 7.91 16.76
CA LYS A 126 11.74 7.97 15.89
C LYS A 126 13.01 8.33 16.66
N VAL A 127 12.92 9.25 17.64
CA VAL A 127 14.06 9.61 18.49
C VAL A 127 14.51 8.41 19.31
N GLY A 128 13.60 7.71 19.98
CA GLY A 128 13.91 6.52 20.78
C GLY A 128 14.56 5.40 19.95
N THR A 129 13.99 5.11 18.77
CA THR A 129 14.56 4.10 17.87
C THR A 129 15.90 4.50 17.28
N ASN A 130 16.13 5.77 16.97
CA ASN A 130 17.45 6.26 16.55
C ASN A 130 18.50 6.09 17.65
N GLN A 131 18.13 6.35 18.91
CA GLN A 131 19.00 6.12 20.05
C GLN A 131 19.36 4.63 20.20
N ALA A 132 18.36 3.75 20.11
CA ALA A 132 18.58 2.30 20.13
C ALA A 132 19.47 1.83 18.99
N ALA A 133 19.30 2.36 17.77
CA ALA A 133 20.14 2.04 16.62
C ALA A 133 21.59 2.47 16.82
N ARG A 134 21.84 3.59 17.46
CA ARG A 134 23.22 4.03 17.80
C ARG A 134 23.87 3.10 18.81
N LEU A 135 23.13 2.71 19.85
CA LEU A 135 23.63 1.76 20.86
C LEU A 135 24.00 0.41 20.26
N LEU A 136 23.34 0.01 19.17
CA LEU A 136 23.64 -1.22 18.42
C LEU A 136 24.66 -1.02 17.28
N GLY A 137 25.25 0.16 17.14
CA GLY A 137 26.22 0.47 16.09
C GLY A 137 25.65 0.54 14.68
N LEU A 138 24.32 0.60 14.52
CA LEU A 138 23.64 0.69 13.21
C LEU A 138 23.61 2.09 12.63
N LEU A 139 23.80 3.10 13.47
CA LEU A 139 23.92 4.50 13.09
C LEU A 139 25.21 5.06 13.71
N PRO A 140 25.90 5.95 13.00
CA PRO A 140 27.03 6.64 13.59
C PRO A 140 26.58 7.42 14.84
N VAL A 141 27.38 7.37 15.89
CA VAL A 141 27.21 8.25 17.04
C VAL A 141 27.35 9.67 16.51
N PRO A 142 26.44 10.60 16.84
CA PRO A 142 26.66 11.98 16.46
C PRO A 142 28.05 12.39 16.97
N TYR A 143 28.87 12.90 16.08
CA TYR A 143 30.11 13.51 16.49
C TYR A 143 29.73 14.60 17.52
N THR A 144 30.08 14.39 18.77
CA THR A 144 30.05 15.42 19.80
C THR A 144 31.21 16.36 19.49
N ALA A 145 31.13 17.09 18.40
CA ALA A 145 31.90 18.29 18.26
C ALA A 145 31.48 19.16 19.45
N GLU A 146 32.44 19.57 20.25
CA GLU A 146 32.28 20.64 21.19
C GLU A 146 31.41 21.69 20.51
N LEU A 147 30.30 22.06 21.15
CA LEU A 147 29.33 23.01 20.59
C LEU A 147 30.11 24.17 19.98
N PRO A 148 29.96 24.48 18.69
CA PRO A 148 30.66 25.62 18.11
C PRO A 148 30.31 26.85 18.92
N GLN A 149 31.31 27.50 19.48
CA GLN A 149 31.14 28.64 20.37
C GLN A 149 30.66 29.90 19.65
N SER A 150 30.49 29.88 18.33
CA SER A 150 30.01 31.02 17.55
C SER A 150 28.79 30.67 16.69
N THR A 151 27.86 31.63 16.58
CA THR A 151 26.62 31.54 15.78
C THR A 151 26.92 31.38 14.27
N GLU A 152 28.09 31.84 13.81
CA GLU A 152 28.53 31.75 12.41
C GLU A 152 28.92 30.35 11.97
N GLN A 153 29.53 29.54 12.84
CA GLN A 153 29.85 28.13 12.55
C GLN A 153 28.60 27.23 12.48
N ARG A 154 27.50 27.60 13.19
CA ARG A 154 26.21 26.92 13.04
C ARG A 154 25.58 27.13 11.68
N ALA A 155 25.74 28.29 11.08
CA ALA A 155 25.18 28.63 9.76
C ALA A 155 25.87 27.86 8.63
N GLN A 156 27.19 27.58 8.75
CA GLN A 156 27.97 26.87 7.74
C GLN A 156 27.68 25.34 7.71
N HIS A 157 27.31 24.73 8.83
CA HIS A 157 26.98 23.30 8.90
C HIS A 157 25.54 22.96 8.47
N THR A 158 24.61 23.93 8.48
CA THR A 158 23.22 23.77 8.03
C THR A 158 23.01 24.07 6.54
N GLY A 159 24.05 24.53 5.84
CA GLY A 159 23.96 25.14 4.51
C GLY A 159 24.22 24.23 3.31
N GLN A 160 24.62 22.97 3.48
CA GLN A 160 24.81 22.05 2.33
C GLN A 160 23.45 21.53 1.85
N ARG A 161 22.82 22.23 0.92
CA ARG A 161 21.72 21.73 0.11
C ARG A 161 22.29 20.75 -0.91
N HIS A 162 22.07 19.44 -0.67
CA HIS A 162 22.40 18.44 -1.68
C HIS A 162 21.53 18.57 -2.93
N PRO A 163 22.09 18.32 -4.14
CA PRO A 163 21.34 18.31 -5.38
C PRO A 163 20.17 17.33 -5.34
N LYS A 164 19.06 17.70 -5.97
CA LYS A 164 17.89 16.82 -6.13
C LYS A 164 18.31 15.60 -6.95
N GLY A 165 18.30 14.42 -6.32
CA GLY A 165 18.52 13.15 -7.02
C GLY A 165 19.50 12.19 -6.35
N GLU A 166 20.34 12.62 -5.44
CA GLU A 166 21.22 11.71 -4.71
C GLU A 166 20.43 10.95 -3.62
N LEU A 167 20.59 9.64 -3.63
CA LEU A 167 20.16 8.77 -2.54
C LEU A 167 20.72 9.32 -1.23
N ARG A 168 19.85 9.81 -0.35
CA ARG A 168 20.27 10.38 0.94
C ARG A 168 20.79 9.27 1.85
N ASN A 169 22.04 8.92 1.70
CA ASN A 169 22.78 8.03 2.62
C ASN A 169 23.25 8.81 3.86
N HIS A 170 22.37 9.57 4.51
CA HIS A 170 22.76 10.46 5.61
C HIS A 170 22.59 9.85 7.00
N GLY A 171 22.74 8.54 7.15
CA GLY A 171 22.63 7.92 8.46
C GLY A 171 21.24 8.03 9.09
N ALA A 172 20.21 8.42 8.33
CA ALA A 172 18.85 8.39 8.79
C ALA A 172 18.36 6.93 8.88
N LEU A 173 17.67 6.63 9.97
CA LEU A 173 17.08 5.32 10.17
C LEU A 173 15.77 5.15 9.41
N TRP A 174 14.93 6.17 9.48
CA TRP A 174 13.59 6.19 8.90
C TRP A 174 13.49 7.17 7.73
N GLU A 175 12.68 6.83 6.75
CA GLU A 175 12.27 7.80 5.73
C GLU A 175 11.66 9.05 6.36
N THR A 176 11.76 10.17 5.66
CA THR A 176 11.16 11.44 6.09
C THR A 176 9.65 11.32 6.14
N GLY A 177 9.07 11.70 7.28
CA GLY A 177 7.62 11.62 7.50
C GLY A 177 7.14 10.22 7.90
N TYR A 178 5.85 10.00 7.74
CA TYR A 178 5.14 8.72 7.92
C TYR A 178 3.83 8.79 7.16
N ASN A 179 3.23 7.64 6.85
CA ASN A 179 1.88 7.57 6.31
C ASN A 179 0.92 7.26 7.46
N ASP A 180 -0.23 7.92 7.47
CA ASP A 180 -1.30 7.64 8.39
C ASP A 180 -2.62 7.38 7.66
N ARG A 181 -3.47 6.60 8.31
CA ARG A 181 -4.87 6.40 7.92
C ARG A 181 -5.74 6.49 9.17
N ILE A 182 -6.71 7.39 9.13
CA ILE A 182 -7.70 7.55 10.18
C ILE A 182 -8.75 6.45 10.02
N LEU A 183 -9.04 5.72 11.10
CA LEU A 183 -10.05 4.66 11.11
C LEU A 183 -11.31 5.20 11.79
N GLN A 184 -12.39 5.32 11.01
CA GLN A 184 -13.64 5.94 11.45
C GLN A 184 -14.72 4.96 11.91
N GLY A 185 -14.51 3.65 11.70
CA GLY A 185 -15.51 2.64 12.03
C GLY A 185 -14.92 1.32 12.47
N LYS A 186 -15.74 0.52 13.16
CA LYS A 186 -15.38 -0.81 13.67
C LYS A 186 -14.93 -1.75 12.54
N ASP A 187 -15.66 -1.76 11.43
CA ASP A 187 -15.30 -2.58 10.27
C ASP A 187 -13.96 -2.20 9.64
N GLN A 188 -13.58 -0.91 9.71
CA GLN A 188 -12.27 -0.47 9.23
C GLN A 188 -11.16 -0.96 10.13
N LEU A 189 -11.38 -0.97 11.44
CA LEU A 189 -10.42 -1.49 12.41
C LEU A 189 -10.21 -3.00 12.21
N GLU A 190 -11.27 -3.77 12.04
CA GLU A 190 -11.20 -5.21 11.78
C GLU A 190 -10.45 -5.52 10.49
N ARG A 191 -10.77 -4.82 9.40
CA ARG A 191 -10.04 -4.94 8.13
C ARG A 191 -8.56 -4.59 8.26
N MET A 192 -8.22 -3.55 9.04
CA MET A 192 -6.81 -3.19 9.25
C MET A 192 -6.08 -4.17 10.14
N ASN A 193 -6.71 -4.71 11.17
CA ASN A 193 -6.16 -5.79 11.97
C ASN A 193 -5.80 -6.99 11.09
N LYS A 194 -6.75 -7.46 10.29
CA LYS A 194 -6.53 -8.57 9.35
C LYS A 194 -5.44 -8.26 8.33
N TYR A 195 -5.41 -7.03 7.79
CA TYR A 195 -4.37 -6.60 6.87
C TYR A 195 -2.98 -6.64 7.52
N ILE A 196 -2.85 -6.18 8.77
CA ILE A 196 -1.59 -6.16 9.52
C ILE A 196 -1.10 -7.58 9.79
N ASP A 197 -1.99 -8.49 10.19
CA ASP A 197 -1.65 -9.91 10.44
C ASP A 197 -1.19 -10.62 9.17
N ASP A 198 -1.81 -10.32 8.04
CA ASP A 198 -1.54 -10.96 6.76
C ASP A 198 -0.27 -10.42 6.06
N ASN A 199 0.36 -9.34 6.57
CA ASN A 199 1.50 -8.70 5.90
C ASN A 199 2.70 -9.63 5.66
N PRO A 200 3.16 -10.44 6.63
CA PRO A 200 4.29 -11.35 6.42
C PRO A 200 3.99 -12.37 5.31
N ARG A 201 2.80 -12.96 5.32
CA ARG A 201 2.36 -13.90 4.29
C ARG A 201 2.26 -13.25 2.92
N ARG A 202 1.69 -12.04 2.82
CA ARG A 202 1.60 -11.27 1.57
C ARG A 202 2.98 -10.92 1.00
N TRP A 203 3.93 -10.64 1.87
CA TRP A 203 5.31 -10.41 1.49
C TRP A 203 5.94 -11.69 0.92
N LEU A 204 5.80 -12.81 1.64
CA LEU A 204 6.32 -14.11 1.20
C LEU A 204 5.77 -14.51 -0.18
N ILE A 205 4.46 -14.43 -0.36
CA ILE A 205 3.79 -14.71 -1.65
C ILE A 205 4.40 -13.90 -2.78
N LYS A 206 4.59 -12.60 -2.60
CA LYS A 206 5.14 -11.72 -3.65
C LYS A 206 6.60 -12.03 -3.98
N HIS A 207 7.35 -12.48 -3.00
CA HIS A 207 8.76 -12.82 -3.20
C HIS A 207 8.96 -14.22 -3.78
N LYS A 208 8.00 -15.13 -3.56
CA LYS A 208 7.99 -16.45 -4.23
C LYS A 208 7.61 -16.36 -5.71
N HIS A 209 6.76 -15.38 -6.07
CA HIS A 209 6.21 -15.24 -7.42
C HIS A 209 6.38 -13.82 -7.97
N PRO A 210 7.61 -13.27 -8.03
CA PRO A 210 7.82 -11.90 -8.48
C PRO A 210 7.31 -11.67 -9.91
N GLU A 211 7.32 -12.69 -10.77
CA GLU A 211 6.84 -12.66 -12.15
C GLU A 211 5.34 -12.33 -12.24
N TYR A 212 4.55 -12.66 -11.21
CA TYR A 212 3.11 -12.38 -11.17
C TYR A 212 2.77 -11.04 -10.52
N PHE A 213 3.70 -10.43 -9.80
CA PHE A 213 3.43 -9.22 -9.02
C PHE A 213 4.09 -7.95 -9.56
N ASN A 214 4.92 -8.09 -10.59
CA ASN A 214 5.49 -6.94 -11.29
C ASN A 214 4.52 -6.43 -12.36
N ILE A 215 4.31 -5.11 -12.38
CA ILE A 215 3.52 -4.47 -13.43
C ILE A 215 4.41 -4.29 -14.64
N ILE A 216 4.02 -4.91 -15.74
CA ILE A 216 4.66 -4.75 -17.04
C ILE A 216 4.04 -3.53 -17.71
N ALA A 217 4.89 -2.60 -18.15
CA ALA A 217 4.45 -1.31 -18.65
C ALA A 217 3.67 -1.42 -19.97
N SER A 218 4.01 -2.39 -20.83
CA SER A 218 3.31 -2.61 -22.10
C SER A 218 3.49 -4.05 -22.59
N ILE A 219 2.38 -4.70 -22.87
CA ILE A 219 2.29 -5.94 -23.68
C ILE A 219 1.26 -5.72 -24.78
N ASN A 220 1.43 -6.39 -25.91
CA ASN A 220 0.42 -6.37 -26.98
C ASN A 220 -0.61 -7.46 -26.71
N VAL A 221 -1.89 -7.09 -26.58
CA VAL A 221 -3.01 -8.01 -26.39
C VAL A 221 -4.07 -7.69 -27.45
N ALA A 222 -4.36 -8.63 -28.34
CA ALA A 222 -5.31 -8.43 -29.43
C ALA A 222 -5.06 -7.14 -30.25
N GLY A 223 -3.78 -6.83 -30.50
CA GLY A 223 -3.37 -5.62 -31.24
C GLY A 223 -3.37 -4.31 -30.43
N ILE A 224 -3.63 -4.37 -29.12
CA ILE A 224 -3.73 -3.19 -28.24
C ILE A 224 -2.61 -3.22 -27.21
N PRO A 225 -1.80 -2.16 -27.06
CA PRO A 225 -0.81 -2.08 -26.00
C PRO A 225 -1.49 -1.88 -24.64
N MET A 226 -1.16 -2.72 -23.67
CA MET A 226 -1.75 -2.70 -22.33
C MET A 226 -0.70 -2.89 -21.25
N GLN A 227 -0.93 -2.28 -20.09
CA GLN A 227 -0.24 -2.65 -18.87
C GLN A 227 -0.79 -3.99 -18.37
N ALA A 228 0.09 -4.81 -17.79
CA ALA A 228 -0.29 -6.14 -17.32
C ALA A 228 0.32 -6.47 -15.96
N MET A 229 -0.41 -7.23 -15.14
CA MET A 229 0.06 -7.84 -13.91
C MET A 229 -0.63 -9.19 -13.71
N GLY A 230 0.12 -10.24 -13.43
CA GLY A 230 -0.40 -11.60 -13.24
C GLY A 230 0.11 -12.60 -14.28
N ASN A 231 -0.59 -13.72 -14.38
CA ASN A 231 -0.22 -14.79 -15.27
C ASN A 231 -0.63 -14.51 -16.72
N ARG A 232 0.33 -14.16 -17.56
CA ARG A 232 0.11 -13.83 -18.99
C ARG A 232 -0.24 -15.03 -19.84
N PHE A 233 0.14 -16.24 -19.42
CA PHE A 233 -0.21 -17.47 -20.15
C PHE A 233 -1.72 -17.73 -20.21
N LEU A 234 -2.52 -17.03 -19.41
CA LEU A 234 -3.98 -17.09 -19.55
C LEU A 234 -4.48 -16.52 -20.89
N LEU A 235 -3.69 -15.69 -21.57
CA LEU A 235 -4.01 -15.18 -22.91
C LEU A 235 -3.88 -16.27 -23.97
N ASP A 236 -3.02 -17.26 -23.77
CA ASP A 236 -2.74 -18.34 -24.71
C ASP A 236 -3.77 -19.48 -24.59
N CYS A 237 -4.66 -19.44 -23.59
CA CYS A 237 -5.70 -20.44 -23.44
C CYS A 237 -6.70 -20.34 -24.60
N PRO A 238 -7.01 -21.48 -25.26
CA PRO A 238 -7.87 -21.49 -26.45
C PRO A 238 -9.35 -21.18 -26.13
N SER A 239 -9.78 -21.43 -24.90
CA SER A 239 -11.16 -21.18 -24.47
C SER A 239 -11.22 -20.01 -23.50
N LYS A 240 -11.69 -18.87 -23.99
CA LYS A 240 -11.91 -17.66 -23.19
C LYS A 240 -13.36 -17.20 -23.33
N ILE A 241 -13.98 -16.75 -22.26
CA ILE A 241 -15.40 -16.38 -22.24
C ILE A 241 -15.56 -15.03 -21.58
N GLN A 242 -16.13 -14.09 -22.32
CA GLN A 242 -16.48 -12.78 -21.80
C GLN A 242 -17.68 -12.86 -20.86
N VAL A 243 -17.57 -12.16 -19.73
CA VAL A 243 -18.69 -11.82 -18.86
C VAL A 243 -19.10 -10.39 -19.14
N GLN A 244 -20.32 -10.21 -19.57
CA GLN A 244 -20.92 -8.90 -19.78
C GLN A 244 -22.32 -8.91 -19.16
N CYS A 245 -22.56 -8.02 -18.18
CA CYS A 245 -23.85 -7.87 -17.50
C CYS A 245 -24.37 -6.45 -17.67
N SER A 246 -25.60 -6.32 -18.15
CA SER A 246 -26.33 -5.07 -18.10
C SER A 246 -26.49 -4.61 -16.63
N ARG A 247 -26.47 -3.30 -16.39
CA ARG A 247 -26.76 -2.73 -15.07
C ARG A 247 -28.22 -2.93 -14.62
N HIS A 248 -29.08 -3.29 -15.56
CA HIS A 248 -30.53 -3.47 -15.34
C HIS A 248 -30.95 -4.95 -15.20
N LEU A 249 -29.97 -5.89 -15.15
CA LEU A 249 -30.29 -7.28 -14.89
C LEU A 249 -30.81 -7.48 -13.48
N TYR A 250 -31.87 -8.29 -13.36
CA TYR A 250 -32.38 -8.70 -12.05
C TYR A 250 -31.41 -9.70 -11.40
N GLN A 251 -31.48 -9.82 -10.08
CA GLN A 251 -30.58 -10.69 -9.32
C GLN A 251 -30.67 -12.16 -9.78
N ASN A 252 -31.88 -12.65 -10.14
CA ASN A 252 -32.05 -14.02 -10.66
C ASN A 252 -31.31 -14.25 -11.96
N ASP A 253 -31.30 -13.27 -12.87
CA ASP A 253 -30.58 -13.38 -14.14
C ASP A 253 -29.06 -13.41 -13.93
N ILE A 254 -28.59 -12.62 -12.94
CA ILE A 254 -27.16 -12.63 -12.55
C ILE A 254 -26.79 -13.99 -11.95
N GLU A 255 -27.63 -14.60 -11.13
CA GLU A 255 -27.38 -15.94 -10.57
C GLU A 255 -27.33 -16.99 -11.66
N GLN A 256 -28.28 -17.00 -12.61
CA GLN A 256 -28.28 -17.92 -13.74
C GLN A 256 -27.01 -17.76 -14.60
N LEU A 257 -26.65 -16.52 -14.94
CA LEU A 257 -25.42 -16.25 -15.71
C LEU A 257 -24.18 -16.71 -14.93
N LYS A 258 -24.14 -16.48 -13.62
CA LYS A 258 -23.06 -16.95 -12.75
C LYS A 258 -22.89 -18.48 -12.82
N GLU A 259 -23.98 -19.24 -12.73
CA GLU A 259 -23.94 -20.70 -12.85
C GLU A 259 -23.39 -21.16 -14.20
N ILE A 260 -23.84 -20.54 -15.29
CA ILE A 260 -23.36 -20.82 -16.64
C ILE A 260 -21.84 -20.56 -16.72
N ILE A 261 -21.38 -19.42 -16.23
CA ILE A 261 -19.95 -19.06 -16.25
C ILE A 261 -19.12 -20.03 -15.40
N LEU A 262 -19.59 -20.38 -14.21
CA LEU A 262 -18.89 -21.35 -13.36
C LEU A 262 -18.83 -22.74 -14.01
N MET A 263 -19.89 -23.17 -14.69
CA MET A 263 -19.88 -24.42 -15.46
C MET A 263 -18.83 -24.39 -16.59
N LYS A 264 -18.69 -23.26 -17.28
CA LYS A 264 -17.65 -23.07 -18.32
C LYS A 264 -16.25 -23.05 -17.71
N GLY A 265 -16.07 -22.39 -16.55
CA GLY A 265 -14.82 -22.42 -15.79
C GLY A 265 -14.40 -23.85 -15.40
N ARG A 266 -15.35 -24.69 -14.96
CA ARG A 266 -15.10 -26.14 -14.69
C ARG A 266 -14.62 -26.91 -15.92
N LYS A 267 -15.01 -26.47 -17.12
CA LYS A 267 -14.57 -27.06 -18.41
C LYS A 267 -13.22 -26.49 -18.88
N GLY A 268 -12.54 -25.69 -18.07
CA GLY A 268 -11.21 -25.15 -18.37
C GLY A 268 -11.21 -23.81 -19.12
N SER A 269 -12.37 -23.14 -19.27
CA SER A 269 -12.40 -21.82 -19.88
C SER A 269 -11.85 -20.75 -18.96
N VAL A 270 -11.08 -19.81 -19.52
CA VAL A 270 -10.65 -18.58 -18.83
C VAL A 270 -11.78 -17.56 -18.92
N ILE A 271 -12.15 -17.00 -17.79
CA ILE A 271 -13.20 -15.99 -17.71
C ILE A 271 -12.58 -14.59 -17.92
N VAL A 272 -13.18 -13.78 -18.79
CA VAL A 272 -12.71 -12.43 -19.11
C VAL A 272 -13.78 -11.43 -18.70
N SER A 273 -13.45 -10.48 -17.82
CA SER A 273 -14.43 -9.51 -17.33
C SER A 273 -13.81 -8.13 -17.10
N PRO A 274 -14.43 -7.06 -17.60
CA PRO A 274 -14.06 -5.69 -17.23
C PRO A 274 -14.52 -5.30 -15.82
N CYS A 275 -15.32 -6.12 -15.12
CA CYS A 275 -15.79 -5.88 -13.75
C CYS A 275 -16.44 -4.49 -13.56
N ILE A 276 -17.18 -4.02 -14.54
CA ILE A 276 -17.78 -2.67 -14.56
C ILE A 276 -19.07 -2.65 -13.74
N SER A 277 -19.96 -3.63 -13.99
CA SER A 277 -21.26 -3.71 -13.31
C SER A 277 -21.17 -4.51 -12.01
N ALA A 278 -22.14 -4.35 -11.12
CA ALA A 278 -22.25 -5.13 -9.89
C ALA A 278 -22.37 -6.64 -10.19
N GLY A 279 -23.13 -7.01 -11.23
CA GLY A 279 -23.25 -8.40 -11.67
C GLY A 279 -21.94 -9.00 -12.15
N GLU A 280 -21.17 -8.28 -12.98
CA GLU A 280 -19.83 -8.70 -13.40
C GLU A 280 -18.89 -8.90 -12.21
N GLN A 281 -18.92 -8.00 -11.22
CA GLN A 281 -18.10 -8.10 -10.01
C GLN A 281 -18.50 -9.32 -9.14
N GLN A 282 -19.80 -9.63 -9.05
CA GLN A 282 -20.30 -10.83 -8.37
C GLN A 282 -19.79 -12.10 -9.06
N ILE A 283 -19.92 -12.19 -10.38
CA ILE A 283 -19.47 -13.33 -11.18
C ILE A 283 -17.95 -13.50 -11.10
N ALA A 284 -17.19 -12.40 -11.23
CA ALA A 284 -15.73 -12.44 -11.10
C ALA A 284 -15.30 -12.91 -9.69
N THR A 285 -16.02 -12.49 -8.65
CA THR A 285 -15.78 -12.95 -7.28
C THR A 285 -16.06 -14.44 -7.14
N ALA A 286 -17.18 -14.93 -7.66
CA ALA A 286 -17.54 -16.34 -7.64
C ALA A 286 -16.54 -17.19 -8.43
N THR A 287 -16.08 -16.72 -9.60
CA THR A 287 -15.05 -17.35 -10.43
C THR A 287 -13.77 -17.57 -9.62
N LEU A 288 -13.26 -16.56 -8.96
CA LEU A 288 -12.05 -16.66 -8.13
C LEU A 288 -12.24 -17.56 -6.91
N SER A 289 -13.41 -17.49 -6.26
CA SER A 289 -13.74 -18.34 -5.11
C SER A 289 -13.83 -19.82 -5.49
N ALA A 290 -14.33 -20.12 -6.69
CA ALA A 290 -14.37 -21.47 -7.25
C ALA A 290 -13.01 -21.96 -7.76
N GLY A 291 -11.98 -21.12 -7.74
CA GLY A 291 -10.63 -21.49 -8.16
C GLY A 291 -10.40 -21.42 -9.67
N PHE A 292 -11.28 -20.80 -10.45
CA PHE A 292 -11.14 -20.72 -11.90
C PHE A 292 -10.32 -19.50 -12.34
N PRO A 293 -9.67 -19.59 -13.52
CA PRO A 293 -8.85 -18.52 -14.05
C PRO A 293 -9.70 -17.33 -14.51
N LEU A 294 -9.18 -16.12 -14.25
CA LEU A 294 -9.85 -14.86 -14.56
C LEU A 294 -8.89 -13.85 -15.19
N ILE A 295 -9.30 -13.21 -16.25
CA ILE A 295 -8.68 -12.00 -16.82
C ILE A 295 -9.57 -10.81 -16.46
N VAL A 296 -9.01 -9.80 -15.79
CA VAL A 296 -9.71 -8.58 -15.39
C VAL A 296 -9.19 -7.38 -16.17
N LEU A 297 -10.06 -6.58 -16.73
CA LEU A 297 -9.72 -5.32 -17.37
C LEU A 297 -9.95 -4.15 -16.40
N LEU A 298 -8.91 -3.35 -16.16
CA LEU A 298 -8.96 -2.25 -15.20
C LEU A 298 -9.42 -0.95 -15.88
N LEU A 299 -10.43 -0.33 -15.29
CA LEU A 299 -11.02 0.92 -15.79
C LEU A 299 -10.10 2.14 -15.64
N LYS A 300 -9.28 2.18 -14.58
CA LYS A 300 -8.47 3.36 -14.20
C LYS A 300 -6.95 3.18 -14.35
N GLY A 301 -6.48 2.06 -14.87
CA GLY A 301 -5.05 1.75 -14.90
C GLY A 301 -4.49 1.25 -13.57
N PHE A 302 -3.18 0.98 -13.56
CA PHE A 302 -2.47 0.58 -12.36
C PHE A 302 -1.93 1.82 -11.62
N HIS A 303 -2.36 1.99 -10.38
CA HIS A 303 -1.80 3.02 -9.50
C HIS A 303 -0.28 2.81 -9.32
N PRO A 304 0.56 3.87 -9.24
CA PRO A 304 2.02 3.74 -9.04
C PRO A 304 2.43 2.87 -7.84
N TYR A 305 1.56 2.81 -6.82
CA TYR A 305 1.73 1.96 -5.63
C TYR A 305 0.65 0.88 -5.56
N PHE A 306 0.32 0.29 -6.71
CA PHE A 306 -0.74 -0.70 -6.79
C PHE A 306 -0.47 -1.89 -5.88
N LYS A 307 -1.48 -2.24 -5.10
CA LYS A 307 -1.48 -3.43 -4.24
C LYS A 307 -2.76 -4.20 -4.52
N PRO A 308 -2.67 -5.43 -5.01
CA PRO A 308 -3.86 -6.23 -5.27
C PRO A 308 -4.65 -6.46 -3.98
N GLN A 309 -5.97 -6.45 -4.11
CA GLN A 309 -6.88 -6.83 -3.02
C GLN A 309 -6.57 -8.27 -2.57
N PRO A 310 -6.93 -8.69 -1.34
CA PRO A 310 -6.62 -10.02 -0.83
C PRO A 310 -7.00 -11.15 -1.78
N ARG A 311 -8.22 -11.14 -2.33
CA ARG A 311 -8.70 -12.15 -3.29
C ARG A 311 -7.87 -12.20 -4.59
N TYR A 312 -7.42 -11.04 -5.07
CA TYR A 312 -6.59 -10.94 -6.27
C TYR A 312 -5.14 -11.39 -6.00
N LEU A 313 -4.64 -11.11 -4.80
CA LEU A 313 -3.33 -11.59 -4.38
C LEU A 313 -3.28 -13.12 -4.36
N GLU A 314 -4.30 -13.75 -3.76
CA GLU A 314 -4.43 -15.21 -3.73
C GLU A 314 -4.53 -15.83 -5.13
N ALA A 315 -5.40 -15.28 -5.97
CA ALA A 315 -5.58 -15.77 -7.32
C ALA A 315 -4.31 -15.59 -8.16
N CYS A 316 -3.61 -14.47 -7.97
CA CYS A 316 -2.35 -14.16 -8.66
C CYS A 316 -1.23 -15.12 -8.24
N SER A 317 -1.09 -15.39 -6.94
CA SER A 317 -0.07 -16.33 -6.43
C SER A 317 -0.24 -17.75 -6.95
N LYS A 318 -1.47 -18.13 -7.28
CA LYS A 318 -1.82 -19.43 -7.85
C LYS A 318 -1.84 -19.44 -9.40
N GLY A 319 -1.33 -18.37 -10.02
CA GLY A 319 -1.30 -18.23 -11.48
C GLY A 319 -2.68 -18.14 -12.14
N ARG A 320 -3.75 -17.86 -11.38
CA ARG A 320 -5.15 -17.88 -11.87
C ARG A 320 -5.72 -16.50 -12.17
N LEU A 321 -4.90 -15.45 -12.10
CA LEU A 321 -5.33 -14.07 -12.38
C LEU A 321 -4.37 -13.37 -13.33
N LEU A 322 -4.95 -12.69 -14.31
CA LEU A 322 -4.30 -11.66 -15.10
C LEU A 322 -5.11 -10.39 -15.02
N MET A 323 -4.47 -9.30 -14.67
CA MET A 323 -5.04 -7.96 -14.69
C MET A 323 -4.42 -7.18 -15.85
N LEU A 324 -5.24 -6.59 -16.69
CA LEU A 324 -4.85 -5.80 -17.85
C LEU A 324 -5.40 -4.39 -17.75
N SER A 325 -4.67 -3.41 -18.25
CA SER A 325 -5.19 -2.06 -18.43
C SER A 325 -4.75 -1.44 -19.75
N PRO A 326 -5.68 -1.10 -20.64
CA PRO A 326 -5.40 -0.34 -21.85
C PRO A 326 -5.22 1.16 -21.57
N PHE A 327 -5.49 1.59 -20.32
CA PHE A 327 -5.45 2.99 -19.94
C PHE A 327 -4.32 3.25 -18.93
N PRO A 328 -3.67 4.43 -19.01
CA PRO A 328 -2.78 4.88 -17.96
C PRO A 328 -3.56 5.12 -16.65
N TRP A 329 -2.85 5.12 -15.54
CA TRP A 329 -3.45 5.45 -14.25
C TRP A 329 -4.04 6.87 -14.26
N GLN A 330 -5.29 6.99 -13.80
CA GLN A 330 -5.98 8.25 -13.60
C GLN A 330 -6.57 8.34 -12.20
N ASN A 331 -6.24 9.40 -11.49
CA ASN A 331 -6.83 9.71 -10.17
C ASN A 331 -8.12 10.52 -10.29
N GLU A 332 -8.30 11.19 -11.42
CA GLU A 332 -9.39 12.10 -11.69
C GLU A 332 -10.70 11.37 -12.02
N ILE A 333 -11.80 12.10 -11.98
CA ILE A 333 -13.11 11.60 -12.43
C ILE A 333 -13.01 11.37 -13.94
N ILE A 334 -13.45 10.19 -14.38
CA ILE A 334 -13.47 9.86 -15.81
C ILE A 334 -14.68 10.58 -16.43
N GLU A 335 -14.44 11.60 -17.20
CA GLU A 335 -15.48 12.42 -17.80
C GLU A 335 -16.42 11.61 -18.71
N ASN A 336 -15.89 10.69 -19.51
CA ASN A 336 -16.67 9.86 -20.43
C ASN A 336 -16.70 8.38 -20.00
N MET A 337 -17.22 8.13 -18.82
CA MET A 337 -17.30 6.80 -18.21
C MET A 337 -17.99 5.78 -19.11
N ARG A 338 -19.10 6.14 -19.77
CA ARG A 338 -19.85 5.24 -20.65
C ARG A 338 -18.99 4.77 -21.82
N HIS A 339 -18.31 5.70 -22.48
CA HIS A 339 -17.44 5.38 -23.63
C HIS A 339 -16.31 4.42 -23.20
N ARG A 340 -15.67 4.68 -22.07
CA ARG A 340 -14.61 3.83 -21.53
C ARG A 340 -15.10 2.41 -21.17
N CYS A 341 -16.30 2.30 -20.62
CA CYS A 341 -16.95 1.01 -20.36
C CYS A 341 -17.19 0.22 -21.65
N LEU A 342 -17.66 0.89 -22.71
CA LEU A 342 -17.87 0.26 -24.01
C LEU A 342 -16.55 -0.20 -24.64
N GLN A 343 -15.49 0.60 -24.53
CA GLN A 343 -14.16 0.22 -24.98
C GLN A 343 -13.66 -1.05 -24.26
N LEU A 344 -13.80 -1.12 -22.92
CA LEU A 344 -13.39 -2.29 -22.16
C LEU A 344 -14.18 -3.55 -22.55
N ASN A 345 -15.48 -3.43 -22.81
CA ASN A 345 -16.30 -4.55 -23.30
C ASN A 345 -15.86 -5.02 -24.69
N ALA A 346 -15.56 -4.10 -25.60
CA ALA A 346 -15.04 -4.44 -26.94
C ALA A 346 -13.66 -5.11 -26.86
N ILE A 347 -12.80 -4.65 -25.96
CA ILE A 347 -11.48 -5.26 -25.71
C ILE A 347 -11.66 -6.66 -25.13
N ALA A 348 -12.56 -6.84 -24.16
CA ALA A 348 -12.84 -8.15 -23.58
C ALA A 348 -13.35 -9.16 -24.64
N ALA A 349 -14.19 -8.70 -25.56
CA ALA A 349 -14.64 -9.51 -26.69
C ALA A 349 -13.46 -9.96 -27.57
N LYS A 350 -12.60 -9.02 -27.98
CA LYS A 350 -11.40 -9.34 -28.79
C LYS A 350 -10.41 -10.28 -28.09
N ILE A 351 -10.32 -10.25 -26.77
CA ILE A 351 -9.47 -11.20 -26.01
C ILE A 351 -10.07 -12.62 -26.06
N CYS A 352 -11.38 -12.74 -26.24
CA CYS A 352 -12.07 -14.01 -26.32
C CYS A 352 -12.12 -14.63 -27.74
N GLU A 353 -11.82 -13.86 -28.78
CA GLU A 353 -11.62 -14.33 -30.15
C GLU A 353 -10.32 -15.14 -30.27
#